data_13e3c0e8d89fcee81142b364114998c7
#
_entry.id   13e3c0e8d89fcee81142b364114998c7
#
_cell.length_a   1.000
_cell.length_b   1.000
_cell.length_c   1.000
_cell.angle_alpha   90.00
_cell.angle_beta   90.00
_cell.angle_gamma   90.00
#
_symmetry.space_group_name_H-M   'P 1'
#
loop_
_entity.id
_entity.type
_entity.pdbx_description
1 polymer ?
#
loop_
_entity_poly.entity_id
_entity_poly.type
_entity_poly.pdbx_seq_one_letter_code
_entity_poly.pdbx_strand_id
1 'polypeptide(L)'
;MPTRRATIVRTIAATLLACGAAGALAGVFVLKSGWYNIGATRQHWQPVYSVLEQGMHESVRHHAGEVKVPEPLAAGAAKAQLVAGAGLYRQHCAQCHGAPGVAQEAIGQSMQPIPGPLVDAARRWRKNELYWITRHGIKMSGMPAWGHHLDEEQLWEVVAFLGQLPAMSTQDYAKLATVSAPLNDKPQTTHGRAPNPSTSIERGKVALTQFACRACHMIPGITGSEVYVGPPLDKLAQRRYLAGRLANTDAHLQQWIRDPQSVKPQTAMPKLGVGADDARDMAAYLLSLD
;
A
#
# COMPACT_ATOMS: atom_id res chain seq x y z
N MET A 1 -11.18 -14.46 60.28
CA MET A 1 -11.26 -13.27 59.38
C MET A 1 -10.20 -13.37 58.31
N PRO A 2 -10.48 -13.11 57.05
CA PRO A 2 -9.44 -13.15 56.01
C PRO A 2 -8.38 -12.06 56.29
N THR A 3 -7.11 -12.42 56.09
CA THR A 3 -6.05 -11.45 56.25
C THR A 3 -6.16 -10.34 55.21
N ARG A 4 -5.71 -9.11 55.50
CA ARG A 4 -5.74 -7.98 54.56
C ARG A 4 -5.13 -8.36 53.19
N ARG A 5 -4.08 -9.18 53.15
CA ARG A 5 -3.47 -9.70 51.91
C ARG A 5 -4.46 -10.59 51.14
N ALA A 6 -5.18 -11.51 51.80
CA ALA A 6 -6.14 -12.39 51.17
C ALA A 6 -7.34 -11.59 50.56
N THR A 7 -7.76 -10.53 51.23
CA THR A 7 -8.82 -9.64 50.71
C THR A 7 -8.34 -8.91 49.46
N ILE A 8 -7.13 -8.33 49.50
CA ILE A 8 -6.53 -7.62 48.33
C ILE A 8 -6.43 -8.57 47.14
N VAL A 9 -5.87 -9.77 47.31
CA VAL A 9 -5.74 -10.76 46.24
C VAL A 9 -7.08 -11.15 45.65
N ARG A 10 -8.10 -11.41 46.47
CA ARG A 10 -9.46 -11.75 46.06
C ARG A 10 -10.11 -10.61 45.27
N THR A 11 -9.94 -9.37 45.73
CA THR A 11 -10.48 -8.19 45.00
C THR A 11 -9.81 -8.04 43.64
N ILE A 12 -8.47 -8.13 43.57
CA ILE A 12 -7.76 -8.08 42.28
C ILE A 12 -8.23 -9.18 41.34
N ALA A 13 -8.29 -10.43 41.85
CA ALA A 13 -8.75 -11.56 41.03
C ALA A 13 -10.19 -11.37 40.52
N ALA A 14 -11.11 -10.93 41.41
CA ALA A 14 -12.48 -10.65 41.04
C ALA A 14 -12.60 -9.52 39.98
N THR A 15 -11.81 -8.45 40.14
CA THR A 15 -11.79 -7.34 39.19
C THR A 15 -11.24 -7.81 37.83
N LEU A 16 -10.15 -8.56 37.80
CA LEU A 16 -9.61 -9.10 36.55
C LEU A 16 -10.58 -10.04 35.83
N LEU A 17 -11.28 -10.92 36.59
CA LEU A 17 -12.31 -11.79 36.03
C LEU A 17 -13.50 -11.00 35.49
N ALA A 18 -13.97 -9.99 36.21
CA ALA A 18 -15.07 -9.14 35.76
C ALA A 18 -14.69 -8.35 34.50
N CYS A 19 -13.50 -7.77 34.44
CA CYS A 19 -12.97 -7.09 33.22
C CYS A 19 -12.82 -8.06 32.05
N GLY A 20 -12.30 -9.26 32.30
CA GLY A 20 -12.17 -10.31 31.29
C GLY A 20 -13.53 -10.74 30.72
N ALA A 21 -14.52 -10.99 31.62
CA ALA A 21 -15.88 -11.33 31.22
C ALA A 21 -16.56 -10.21 30.44
N ALA A 22 -16.43 -8.96 30.88
CA ALA A 22 -16.97 -7.80 30.16
C ALA A 22 -16.33 -7.64 28.76
N GLY A 23 -15.00 -7.81 28.65
CA GLY A 23 -14.29 -7.80 27.38
C GLY A 23 -14.74 -8.93 26.44
N ALA A 24 -14.92 -10.15 26.96
CA ALA A 24 -15.40 -11.28 26.19
C ALA A 24 -16.85 -11.05 25.68
N LEU A 25 -17.73 -10.55 26.54
CA LEU A 25 -19.12 -10.21 26.16
C LEU A 25 -19.17 -9.12 25.10
N ALA A 26 -18.34 -8.07 25.24
CA ALA A 26 -18.21 -7.01 24.24
C ALA A 26 -17.70 -7.57 22.89
N GLY A 27 -16.70 -8.46 22.91
CA GLY A 27 -16.21 -9.14 21.71
C GLY A 27 -17.28 -9.98 21.04
N VAL A 28 -18.02 -10.79 21.81
CA VAL A 28 -19.16 -11.59 21.31
C VAL A 28 -20.26 -10.68 20.72
N PHE A 29 -20.57 -9.57 21.39
CA PHE A 29 -21.52 -8.60 20.88
C PHE A 29 -21.09 -8.03 19.52
N VAL A 30 -19.84 -7.56 19.38
CA VAL A 30 -19.31 -7.03 18.11
C VAL A 30 -19.41 -8.07 17.01
N LEU A 31 -19.03 -9.34 17.29
CA LEU A 31 -19.07 -10.42 16.31
C LEU A 31 -20.51 -10.81 15.90
N LYS A 32 -21.44 -10.86 16.85
CA LYS A 32 -22.80 -11.32 16.60
C LYS A 32 -23.73 -10.23 16.07
N SER A 33 -23.48 -8.97 16.43
CA SER A 33 -24.30 -7.84 15.96
C SER A 33 -23.99 -7.44 14.52
N GLY A 34 -22.82 -7.86 13.95
CA GLY A 34 -22.37 -7.39 12.65
C GLY A 34 -22.03 -5.89 12.62
N TRP A 35 -21.85 -5.27 13.76
CA TRP A 35 -21.58 -3.84 13.87
C TRP A 35 -20.28 -3.41 13.18
N TYR A 36 -19.26 -4.27 13.25
CA TYR A 36 -18.01 -4.00 12.53
C TYR A 36 -18.15 -4.33 11.04
N ASN A 37 -18.14 -3.29 10.19
CA ASN A 37 -18.29 -3.45 8.74
C ASN A 37 -17.01 -4.02 8.12
N ILE A 38 -17.09 -5.21 7.52
CA ILE A 38 -15.99 -5.91 6.83
C ILE A 38 -16.00 -5.69 5.31
N GLY A 39 -16.90 -4.85 4.79
CA GLY A 39 -16.99 -4.58 3.35
C GLY A 39 -15.76 -3.82 2.84
N ALA A 40 -15.25 -4.19 1.67
CA ALA A 40 -14.08 -3.57 1.05
C ALA A 40 -14.27 -2.08 0.67
N THR A 41 -15.49 -1.55 0.79
CA THR A 41 -15.80 -0.12 0.62
C THR A 41 -15.56 0.71 1.89
N ARG A 42 -15.17 0.08 2.99
CA ARG A 42 -14.90 0.73 4.28
C ARG A 42 -13.48 0.41 4.74
N GLN A 43 -12.78 1.42 5.20
CA GLN A 43 -11.47 1.24 5.82
C GLN A 43 -11.60 0.65 7.22
N HIS A 44 -10.60 -0.12 7.65
CA HIS A 44 -10.47 -0.49 9.05
C HIS A 44 -10.32 0.75 9.94
N TRP A 45 -10.73 0.64 11.19
CA TRP A 45 -10.33 1.64 12.18
C TRP A 45 -8.81 1.64 12.33
N GLN A 46 -8.21 2.81 12.47
CA GLN A 46 -6.75 2.93 12.55
C GLN A 46 -6.10 2.00 13.58
N PRO A 47 -6.60 1.82 14.83
CA PRO A 47 -5.99 0.88 15.77
C PRO A 47 -6.00 -0.57 15.27
N VAL A 48 -7.11 -1.01 14.66
CA VAL A 48 -7.21 -2.36 14.08
C VAL A 48 -6.21 -2.53 12.94
N TYR A 49 -6.14 -1.56 12.05
CA TYR A 49 -5.17 -1.55 10.96
C TYR A 49 -3.73 -1.65 11.49
N SER A 50 -3.35 -0.81 12.45
CA SER A 50 -1.99 -0.77 13.00
C SER A 50 -1.57 -2.08 13.66
N VAL A 51 -2.47 -2.72 14.41
CA VAL A 51 -2.20 -4.03 15.02
C VAL A 51 -2.00 -5.12 13.96
N LEU A 52 -2.87 -5.17 12.94
CA LEU A 52 -2.75 -6.15 11.85
C LEU A 52 -1.49 -5.92 11.03
N GLU A 53 -1.16 -4.68 10.72
CA GLU A 53 0.06 -4.31 10.00
C GLU A 53 1.32 -4.71 10.77
N GLN A 54 1.42 -4.36 12.05
CA GLN A 54 2.55 -4.73 12.89
C GLN A 54 2.69 -6.26 12.96
N GLY A 55 1.59 -6.98 13.20
CA GLY A 55 1.61 -8.45 13.21
C GLY A 55 2.10 -9.05 11.89
N MET A 56 1.67 -8.49 10.75
CA MET A 56 2.14 -8.89 9.43
C MET A 56 3.64 -8.63 9.28
N HIS A 57 4.14 -7.45 9.66
CA HIS A 57 5.57 -7.13 9.58
C HIS A 57 6.43 -8.08 10.40
N GLU A 58 6.04 -8.35 11.67
CA GLU A 58 6.80 -9.27 12.53
C GLU A 58 6.76 -10.71 12.00
N SER A 59 5.61 -11.15 11.49
CA SER A 59 5.48 -12.48 10.87
C SER A 59 6.40 -12.62 9.65
N VAL A 60 6.41 -11.64 8.75
CA VAL A 60 7.30 -11.65 7.57
C VAL A 60 8.77 -11.70 8.01
N ARG A 61 9.19 -10.85 8.94
CA ARG A 61 10.58 -10.83 9.43
C ARG A 61 11.01 -12.15 10.04
N HIS A 62 10.14 -12.73 10.85
CA HIS A 62 10.41 -14.02 11.50
C HIS A 62 10.61 -15.13 10.47
N HIS A 63 9.65 -15.34 9.59
CA HIS A 63 9.67 -16.45 8.64
C HIS A 63 10.66 -16.23 7.48
N ALA A 64 10.92 -15.00 7.08
CA ALA A 64 11.93 -14.70 6.06
C ALA A 64 13.37 -14.87 6.58
N GLY A 65 13.57 -14.95 7.90
CA GLY A 65 14.90 -15.12 8.50
C GLY A 65 15.64 -16.37 8.03
N GLU A 66 14.91 -17.44 7.68
CA GLU A 66 15.48 -18.71 7.19
C GLU A 66 15.75 -18.70 5.66
N VAL A 67 15.21 -17.71 4.93
CA VAL A 67 15.37 -17.63 3.47
C VAL A 67 16.74 -17.08 3.12
N LYS A 68 17.56 -17.92 2.45
CA LYS A 68 18.88 -17.53 1.95
C LYS A 68 18.77 -16.84 0.60
N VAL A 69 19.33 -15.64 0.50
CA VAL A 69 19.41 -14.90 -0.77
C VAL A 69 20.48 -15.56 -1.64
N PRO A 70 20.18 -15.93 -2.91
CA PRO A 70 21.20 -16.49 -3.80
C PRO A 70 22.38 -15.54 -4.00
N GLU A 71 23.61 -16.07 -3.98
CA GLU A 71 24.84 -15.30 -4.12
C GLU A 71 24.87 -14.35 -5.33
N PRO A 72 24.45 -14.77 -6.55
CA PRO A 72 24.42 -13.85 -7.68
C PRO A 72 23.55 -12.62 -7.44
N LEU A 73 22.43 -12.80 -6.73
CA LEU A 73 21.51 -11.71 -6.41
C LEU A 73 21.99 -10.87 -5.22
N ALA A 74 22.77 -11.44 -4.32
CA ALA A 74 23.42 -10.70 -3.23
C ALA A 74 24.44 -9.71 -3.79
N ALA A 75 25.23 -10.10 -4.80
CA ALA A 75 26.23 -9.28 -5.48
C ALA A 75 25.62 -8.26 -6.47
N GLY A 76 24.41 -8.51 -6.97
CA GLY A 76 23.71 -7.68 -7.96
C GLY A 76 23.03 -8.53 -9.02
N ALA A 77 21.86 -8.09 -9.50
CA ALA A 77 21.10 -8.84 -10.49
C ALA A 77 21.70 -8.74 -11.90
N ALA A 78 21.81 -9.87 -12.60
CA ALA A 78 22.19 -9.86 -14.00
C ALA A 78 21.10 -9.23 -14.88
N LYS A 79 21.48 -8.62 -16.01
CA LYS A 79 20.53 -7.96 -16.93
C LYS A 79 19.42 -8.92 -17.39
N ALA A 80 19.75 -10.19 -17.65
CA ALA A 80 18.77 -11.20 -18.06
C ALA A 80 17.70 -11.44 -16.98
N GLN A 81 18.10 -11.52 -15.70
CA GLN A 81 17.18 -11.65 -14.57
C GLN A 81 16.26 -10.44 -14.43
N LEU A 82 16.78 -9.23 -14.68
CA LEU A 82 15.97 -8.01 -14.62
C LEU A 82 14.91 -7.97 -15.73
N VAL A 83 15.25 -8.43 -16.93
CA VAL A 83 14.30 -8.50 -18.07
C VAL A 83 13.23 -9.55 -17.80
N ALA A 84 13.62 -10.74 -17.34
CA ALA A 84 12.69 -11.79 -16.98
C ALA A 84 11.75 -11.38 -15.83
N GLY A 85 12.33 -10.81 -14.76
CA GLY A 85 11.57 -10.31 -13.62
C GLY A 85 10.62 -9.16 -14.00
N ALA A 86 10.99 -8.27 -14.92
CA ALA A 86 10.11 -7.22 -15.45
C ALA A 86 8.90 -7.82 -16.19
N GLY A 87 9.12 -8.88 -16.96
CA GLY A 87 8.06 -9.62 -17.63
C GLY A 87 7.07 -10.25 -16.66
N LEU A 88 7.58 -10.98 -15.66
CA LEU A 88 6.78 -11.58 -14.61
C LEU A 88 6.02 -10.53 -13.78
N TYR A 89 6.69 -9.43 -13.42
CA TYR A 89 6.07 -8.32 -12.71
C TYR A 89 4.89 -7.74 -13.49
N ARG A 90 5.08 -7.47 -14.77
CA ARG A 90 4.03 -6.95 -15.64
C ARG A 90 2.85 -7.91 -15.71
N GLN A 91 3.11 -9.21 -15.84
CA GLN A 91 2.08 -10.23 -16.00
C GLN A 91 1.28 -10.47 -14.72
N HIS A 92 1.93 -10.44 -13.55
CA HIS A 92 1.35 -10.95 -12.31
C HIS A 92 1.14 -9.88 -11.23
N CYS A 93 1.90 -8.77 -11.27
CA CYS A 93 1.94 -7.81 -10.18
C CYS A 93 1.34 -6.44 -10.57
N ALA A 94 1.59 -5.99 -11.81
CA ALA A 94 1.26 -4.63 -12.23
C ALA A 94 -0.24 -4.33 -12.19
N GLN A 95 -1.11 -5.31 -12.43
CA GLN A 95 -2.56 -5.14 -12.35
C GLN A 95 -3.01 -4.65 -10.96
N CYS A 96 -2.36 -5.11 -9.88
CA CYS A 96 -2.70 -4.73 -8.51
C CYS A 96 -1.80 -3.62 -7.96
N HIS A 97 -0.53 -3.59 -8.34
CA HIS A 97 0.46 -2.67 -7.76
C HIS A 97 0.83 -1.49 -8.66
N GLY A 98 0.36 -1.47 -9.91
CA GLY A 98 0.83 -0.51 -10.90
C GLY A 98 2.31 -0.70 -11.25
N ALA A 99 2.87 0.26 -11.98
CA ALA A 99 4.29 0.31 -12.34
C ALA A 99 4.71 1.77 -12.59
N PRO A 100 6.00 2.08 -12.79
CA PRO A 100 6.41 3.42 -13.13
C PRO A 100 5.66 3.97 -14.36
N GLY A 101 4.76 4.94 -14.15
CA GLY A 101 3.90 5.52 -15.18
C GLY A 101 2.64 4.73 -15.55
N VAL A 102 2.38 3.60 -14.90
CA VAL A 102 1.20 2.76 -15.12
C VAL A 102 0.37 2.68 -13.85
N ALA A 103 -0.92 3.03 -13.94
CA ALA A 103 -1.85 2.92 -12.82
C ALA A 103 -2.17 1.46 -12.50
N GLN A 104 -2.61 1.22 -11.26
CA GLN A 104 -3.28 -0.01 -10.89
C GLN A 104 -4.56 -0.19 -11.73
N GLU A 105 -4.91 -1.42 -12.03
CA GLU A 105 -6.20 -1.74 -12.66
C GLU A 105 -7.34 -1.69 -11.61
N ALA A 106 -8.57 -1.74 -12.09
CA ALA A 106 -9.78 -1.67 -11.24
C ALA A 106 -9.78 -2.71 -10.11
N ILE A 107 -9.21 -3.89 -10.36
CA ILE A 107 -9.13 -4.94 -9.35
C ILE A 107 -8.25 -4.48 -8.17
N GLY A 108 -7.08 -3.90 -8.43
CA GLY A 108 -6.20 -3.38 -7.37
C GLY A 108 -6.84 -2.22 -6.61
N GLN A 109 -7.48 -1.28 -7.34
CA GLN A 109 -8.15 -0.12 -6.75
C GLN A 109 -9.39 -0.48 -5.91
N SER A 110 -9.93 -1.69 -6.09
CA SER A 110 -11.13 -2.17 -5.38
C SER A 110 -10.83 -3.05 -4.16
N MET A 111 -9.56 -3.32 -3.89
CA MET A 111 -9.16 -4.14 -2.73
C MET A 111 -9.14 -3.33 -1.43
N GLN A 112 -9.31 -4.02 -0.30
CA GLN A 112 -9.09 -3.46 1.03
C GLN A 112 -8.39 -4.52 1.91
N PRO A 113 -7.15 -4.28 2.35
CA PRO A 113 -6.33 -3.09 2.10
C PRO A 113 -5.94 -2.92 0.61
N ILE A 114 -5.82 -1.67 0.19
CA ILE A 114 -5.39 -1.35 -1.17
C ILE A 114 -3.93 -1.76 -1.35
N PRO A 115 -3.58 -2.50 -2.41
CA PRO A 115 -2.20 -2.80 -2.74
C PRO A 115 -1.41 -1.51 -2.98
N GLY A 116 -0.36 -1.27 -2.21
CA GLY A 116 0.51 -0.10 -2.41
C GLY A 116 1.38 -0.25 -3.66
N PRO A 117 1.84 0.87 -4.26
CA PRO A 117 2.84 0.83 -5.32
C PRO A 117 4.15 0.22 -4.80
N LEU A 118 4.80 -0.62 -5.60
CA LEU A 118 6.03 -1.32 -5.21
C LEU A 118 7.32 -0.56 -5.56
N VAL A 119 7.20 0.67 -6.08
CA VAL A 119 8.37 1.50 -6.45
C VAL A 119 9.34 1.76 -5.29
N ASP A 120 8.88 1.63 -4.05
CA ASP A 120 9.68 1.83 -2.83
C ASP A 120 9.82 0.55 -1.99
N ALA A 121 9.32 -0.59 -2.47
CA ALA A 121 9.26 -1.83 -1.71
C ALA A 121 10.66 -2.29 -1.25
N ALA A 122 11.66 -2.20 -2.13
CA ALA A 122 13.03 -2.61 -1.83
C ALA A 122 13.77 -1.70 -0.83
N ARG A 123 13.24 -0.54 -0.50
CA ARG A 123 13.75 0.31 0.59
C ARG A 123 13.17 -0.06 1.95
N ARG A 124 11.98 -0.66 1.97
CA ARG A 124 11.23 -1.04 3.19
C ARG A 124 11.47 -2.49 3.59
N TRP A 125 11.69 -3.37 2.62
CA TRP A 125 11.82 -4.79 2.80
C TRP A 125 13.17 -5.30 2.28
N ARG A 126 13.75 -6.27 2.99
CA ARG A 126 14.96 -6.97 2.54
C ARG A 126 14.60 -7.94 1.39
N LYS A 127 15.59 -8.38 0.64
CA LYS A 127 15.40 -9.32 -0.48
C LYS A 127 14.73 -10.64 -0.06
N ASN A 128 15.15 -11.20 1.07
CA ASN A 128 14.54 -12.41 1.63
C ASN A 128 13.08 -12.20 2.09
N GLU A 129 12.77 -11.02 2.62
CA GLU A 129 11.41 -10.63 3.03
C GLU A 129 10.51 -10.46 1.78
N LEU A 130 11.00 -9.79 0.74
CA LEU A 130 10.28 -9.65 -0.55
C LEU A 130 10.03 -11.02 -1.18
N TYR A 131 11.02 -11.92 -1.16
CA TYR A 131 10.87 -13.28 -1.64
C TYR A 131 9.79 -14.02 -0.84
N TRP A 132 9.84 -13.96 0.49
CA TRP A 132 8.86 -14.63 1.35
C TRP A 132 7.44 -14.14 1.09
N ILE A 133 7.24 -12.79 1.02
CA ILE A 133 5.95 -12.17 0.71
C ILE A 133 5.44 -12.63 -0.65
N THR A 134 6.29 -12.59 -1.68
CA THR A 134 5.90 -12.99 -3.03
C THR A 134 5.53 -14.45 -3.10
N ARG A 135 6.33 -15.33 -2.49
CA ARG A 135 6.09 -16.78 -2.48
C ARG A 135 4.82 -17.17 -1.75
N HIS A 136 4.58 -16.60 -0.54
CA HIS A 136 3.52 -17.04 0.36
C HIS A 136 2.27 -16.18 0.33
N GLY A 137 2.34 -14.98 -0.26
CA GLY A 137 1.27 -13.99 -0.20
C GLY A 137 1.05 -13.46 1.20
N ILE A 138 -0.05 -12.74 1.40
CA ILE A 138 -0.44 -12.18 2.70
C ILE A 138 -1.88 -12.59 2.99
N LYS A 139 -2.07 -13.38 4.04
CA LYS A 139 -3.38 -13.87 4.47
C LYS A 139 -4.36 -12.73 4.73
N MET A 140 -5.61 -12.89 4.32
CA MET A 140 -6.69 -11.92 4.45
C MET A 140 -6.42 -10.58 3.75
N SER A 141 -5.53 -10.59 2.78
CA SER A 141 -5.33 -9.51 1.81
C SER A 141 -5.57 -10.04 0.39
N GLY A 142 -5.58 -9.16 -0.60
CA GLY A 142 -5.64 -9.56 -2.01
C GLY A 142 -4.33 -10.12 -2.56
N MET A 143 -3.24 -10.15 -1.79
CA MET A 143 -1.93 -10.63 -2.27
C MET A 143 -1.89 -12.16 -2.30
N PRO A 144 -1.88 -12.80 -3.49
CA PRO A 144 -1.88 -14.25 -3.61
C PRO A 144 -0.50 -14.87 -3.33
N ALA A 145 -0.48 -16.17 -3.05
CA ALA A 145 0.74 -16.96 -2.91
C ALA A 145 1.27 -17.34 -4.29
N TRP A 146 2.21 -16.61 -4.84
CA TRP A 146 2.77 -16.85 -6.16
C TRP A 146 3.62 -18.14 -6.23
N GLY A 147 4.09 -18.68 -5.11
CA GLY A 147 4.79 -19.96 -5.06
C GLY A 147 3.97 -21.18 -5.55
N HIS A 148 2.66 -21.01 -5.80
CA HIS A 148 1.84 -22.01 -6.48
C HIS A 148 1.90 -21.93 -8.02
N HIS A 149 2.41 -20.83 -8.57
CA HIS A 149 2.38 -20.50 -9.99
C HIS A 149 3.75 -20.22 -10.59
N LEU A 150 4.68 -19.74 -9.76
CA LEU A 150 6.04 -19.38 -10.12
C LEU A 150 7.02 -20.32 -9.41
N ASP A 151 8.04 -20.77 -10.14
CA ASP A 151 9.14 -21.52 -9.54
C ASP A 151 10.10 -20.61 -8.74
N GLU A 152 11.09 -21.20 -8.10
CA GLU A 152 12.01 -20.48 -7.22
C GLU A 152 12.85 -19.45 -7.97
N GLU A 153 13.31 -19.77 -9.19
CA GLU A 153 14.10 -18.89 -10.03
C GLU A 153 13.27 -17.67 -10.45
N GLN A 154 12.04 -17.89 -10.93
CA GLN A 154 11.09 -16.83 -11.30
C GLN A 154 10.75 -15.91 -10.13
N LEU A 155 10.58 -16.46 -8.92
CA LEU A 155 10.35 -15.63 -7.72
C LEU A 155 11.56 -14.74 -7.42
N TRP A 156 12.78 -15.24 -7.56
CA TRP A 156 13.99 -14.42 -7.39
C TRP A 156 14.19 -13.40 -8.50
N GLU A 157 13.77 -13.68 -9.73
CA GLU A 157 13.75 -12.70 -10.83
C GLU A 157 12.82 -11.53 -10.54
N VAL A 158 11.61 -11.82 -10.00
CA VAL A 158 10.69 -10.77 -9.53
C VAL A 158 11.35 -9.93 -8.43
N VAL A 159 11.99 -10.55 -7.43
CA VAL A 159 12.69 -9.83 -6.35
C VAL A 159 13.85 -9.00 -6.88
N ALA A 160 14.59 -9.52 -7.87
CA ALA A 160 15.66 -8.78 -8.55
C ALA A 160 15.12 -7.51 -9.21
N PHE A 161 14.00 -7.62 -9.93
CA PHE A 161 13.34 -6.49 -10.57
C PHE A 161 12.82 -5.48 -9.55
N LEU A 162 12.16 -5.93 -8.47
CA LEU A 162 11.70 -5.05 -7.39
C LEU A 162 12.85 -4.22 -6.80
N GLY A 163 14.05 -4.79 -6.72
CA GLY A 163 15.25 -4.10 -6.26
C GLY A 163 15.66 -2.89 -7.12
N GLN A 164 15.26 -2.86 -8.39
CA GLN A 164 15.57 -1.76 -9.33
C GLN A 164 14.48 -0.68 -9.38
N LEU A 165 13.26 -0.98 -8.96
CA LEU A 165 12.13 -0.04 -9.05
C LEU A 165 12.40 1.32 -8.40
N PRO A 166 13.11 1.43 -7.25
CA PRO A 166 13.38 2.74 -6.65
C PRO A 166 14.20 3.70 -7.51
N ALA A 167 14.98 3.18 -8.46
CA ALA A 167 15.82 3.97 -9.37
C ALA A 167 15.26 4.03 -10.79
N MET A 168 14.16 3.33 -11.08
CA MET A 168 13.63 3.14 -12.42
C MET A 168 12.75 4.29 -12.86
N SER A 169 13.08 4.91 -13.99
CA SER A 169 12.19 5.90 -14.61
C SER A 169 11.03 5.24 -15.36
N THR A 170 9.99 6.02 -15.65
CA THR A 170 8.87 5.60 -16.52
C THR A 170 9.36 5.12 -17.89
N GLN A 171 10.37 5.81 -18.46
CA GLN A 171 10.94 5.45 -19.76
C GLN A 171 11.71 4.13 -19.71
N ASP A 172 12.47 3.88 -18.64
CA ASP A 172 13.21 2.64 -18.47
C ASP A 172 12.27 1.46 -18.27
N TYR A 173 11.21 1.64 -17.49
CA TYR A 173 10.17 0.62 -17.36
C TYR A 173 9.51 0.31 -18.71
N ALA A 174 9.12 1.33 -19.48
CA ALA A 174 8.51 1.15 -20.79
C ALA A 174 9.43 0.38 -21.76
N LYS A 175 10.74 0.68 -21.78
CA LYS A 175 11.72 -0.07 -22.59
C LYS A 175 11.82 -1.53 -22.17
N LEU A 176 11.88 -1.83 -20.87
CA LEU A 176 11.91 -3.19 -20.37
C LEU A 176 10.61 -3.94 -20.68
N ALA A 177 9.47 -3.26 -20.54
CA ALA A 177 8.17 -3.83 -20.82
C ALA A 177 7.98 -4.20 -22.31
N THR A 178 8.63 -3.52 -23.24
CA THR A 178 8.58 -3.85 -24.69
C THR A 178 9.42 -5.06 -25.06
N VAL A 179 10.50 -5.32 -24.33
CA VAL A 179 11.40 -6.46 -24.58
C VAL A 179 10.83 -7.77 -24.01
N SER A 180 10.01 -7.68 -22.98
CA SER A 180 9.30 -8.82 -22.39
C SER A 180 8.02 -9.10 -23.21
N ALA A 181 7.75 -10.36 -23.61
CA ALA A 181 6.67 -10.78 -24.51
C ALA A 181 5.30 -10.09 -24.34
N PRO A 182 4.46 -9.99 -25.41
CA PRO A 182 3.27 -9.16 -25.43
C PRO A 182 2.21 -9.64 -24.44
N LEU A 183 1.78 -8.74 -23.56
CA LEU A 183 0.48 -8.84 -22.90
C LEU A 183 -0.58 -8.21 -23.82
N ASN A 184 -1.80 -8.71 -23.77
CA ASN A 184 -2.94 -8.06 -24.37
C ASN A 184 -3.11 -6.66 -23.74
N ASP A 185 -2.49 -5.66 -24.34
CA ASP A 185 -2.71 -4.25 -24.02
C ASP A 185 -4.14 -3.88 -24.44
N LYS A 186 -5.11 -4.23 -23.61
CA LYS A 186 -6.40 -3.54 -23.69
C LYS A 186 -6.19 -2.15 -23.09
N PRO A 187 -6.54 -1.08 -23.83
CA PRO A 187 -6.57 0.26 -23.27
C PRO A 187 -7.38 0.21 -21.97
N GLN A 188 -6.81 0.72 -20.87
CA GLN A 188 -7.59 0.92 -19.66
C GLN A 188 -8.74 1.87 -19.99
N THR A 189 -9.92 1.31 -20.20
CA THR A 189 -11.14 2.10 -20.25
C THR A 189 -11.28 2.77 -18.88
N THR A 190 -11.48 4.08 -18.91
CA THR A 190 -11.87 4.87 -17.75
C THR A 190 -13.00 4.13 -17.04
N HIS A 191 -12.65 3.55 -15.88
CA HIS A 191 -13.53 2.64 -15.17
C HIS A 191 -14.83 3.33 -14.81
N GLY A 192 -15.93 2.64 -15.10
CA GLY A 192 -17.25 3.05 -14.67
C GLY A 192 -17.20 3.35 -13.16
N ARG A 193 -17.52 4.61 -12.87
CA ARG A 193 -17.54 5.21 -11.53
C ARG A 193 -18.37 4.34 -10.60
N ALA A 194 -17.77 3.83 -9.54
CA ALA A 194 -18.50 3.19 -8.44
C ALA A 194 -19.63 4.10 -7.93
N PRO A 195 -20.72 3.57 -7.34
CA PRO A 195 -21.87 4.38 -6.93
C PRO A 195 -21.43 5.55 -6.03
N ASN A 196 -21.72 6.66 -6.53
CA ASN A 196 -21.45 8.06 -6.38
C ASN A 196 -21.24 8.60 -4.94
N PRO A 197 -20.02 9.00 -4.55
CA PRO A 197 -19.86 10.04 -3.53
C PRO A 197 -20.40 11.37 -4.08
N SER A 198 -21.23 12.06 -3.29
CA SER A 198 -22.00 13.22 -3.73
C SER A 198 -21.19 14.48 -3.99
N THR A 199 -19.97 14.56 -3.45
CA THR A 199 -19.09 15.75 -3.56
C THR A 199 -17.72 15.42 -4.15
N SER A 200 -17.04 16.41 -4.71
CA SER A 200 -15.65 16.28 -5.19
C SER A 200 -14.69 15.90 -4.06
N ILE A 201 -14.93 16.38 -2.84
CA ILE A 201 -14.13 16.08 -1.64
C ILE A 201 -14.23 14.58 -1.30
N GLU A 202 -15.44 14.02 -1.27
CA GLU A 202 -15.63 12.58 -0.98
C GLU A 202 -15.03 11.71 -2.07
N ARG A 203 -15.18 12.09 -3.35
CA ARG A 203 -14.54 11.38 -4.45
C ARG A 203 -13.03 11.46 -4.38
N GLY A 204 -12.48 12.61 -4.00
CA GLY A 204 -11.06 12.80 -3.81
C GLY A 204 -10.50 11.91 -2.70
N LYS A 205 -11.21 11.77 -1.58
CA LYS A 205 -10.85 10.84 -0.50
C LYS A 205 -10.80 9.38 -0.99
N VAL A 206 -11.79 8.97 -1.78
CA VAL A 206 -11.83 7.63 -2.39
C VAL A 206 -10.66 7.46 -3.35
N ALA A 207 -10.43 8.41 -4.25
CA ALA A 207 -9.34 8.35 -5.22
C ALA A 207 -7.96 8.30 -4.54
N LEU A 208 -7.69 9.12 -3.51
CA LEU A 208 -6.46 9.06 -2.71
C LEU A 208 -6.24 7.68 -2.07
N THR A 209 -7.33 6.98 -1.71
CA THR A 209 -7.27 5.60 -1.23
C THR A 209 -6.95 4.64 -2.37
N GLN A 210 -7.70 4.69 -3.47
CA GLN A 210 -7.57 3.78 -4.62
C GLN A 210 -6.19 3.84 -5.30
N PHE A 211 -5.59 5.03 -5.37
CA PHE A 211 -4.21 5.20 -5.87
C PHE A 211 -3.14 4.99 -4.79
N ALA A 212 -3.52 4.43 -3.64
CA ALA A 212 -2.63 4.06 -2.55
C ALA A 212 -1.70 5.20 -2.06
N CYS A 213 -2.14 6.47 -2.12
CA CYS A 213 -1.33 7.62 -1.70
C CYS A 213 -0.88 7.49 -0.24
N ARG A 214 -1.69 6.78 0.58
CA ARG A 214 -1.41 6.48 1.99
C ARG A 214 -0.21 5.54 2.18
N ALA A 215 0.25 4.84 1.15
CA ALA A 215 1.46 4.02 1.23
C ALA A 215 2.75 4.85 1.43
N CYS A 216 2.72 6.14 1.07
CA CYS A 216 3.87 7.04 1.20
C CYS A 216 3.60 8.28 2.05
N HIS A 217 2.33 8.71 2.16
CA HIS A 217 1.92 9.93 2.87
C HIS A 217 0.97 9.62 4.03
N MET A 218 1.14 10.31 5.15
CA MET A 218 0.10 10.40 6.17
C MET A 218 -0.96 11.40 5.71
N ILE A 219 -2.22 10.94 5.61
CA ILE A 219 -3.33 11.75 5.12
C ILE A 219 -4.45 11.72 6.17
N PRO A 220 -4.84 12.86 6.76
CA PRO A 220 -5.95 12.91 7.70
C PRO A 220 -7.22 12.27 7.12
N GLY A 221 -7.93 11.51 7.92
CA GLY A 221 -9.18 10.84 7.53
C GLY A 221 -9.02 9.61 6.61
N ILE A 222 -7.79 9.22 6.25
CA ILE A 222 -7.49 7.99 5.49
C ILE A 222 -6.64 7.07 6.36
N THR A 223 -7.15 5.86 6.63
CA THR A 223 -6.45 4.82 7.40
C THR A 223 -5.28 4.25 6.60
N GLY A 224 -4.18 3.97 7.27
CA GLY A 224 -3.00 3.34 6.65
C GLY A 224 -1.78 3.40 7.56
N SER A 225 -0.66 2.92 7.02
CA SER A 225 0.62 2.84 7.71
C SER A 225 1.12 4.19 8.23
N GLU A 226 1.83 4.18 9.35
CA GLU A 226 2.66 5.33 9.72
C GLU A 226 3.91 5.35 8.84
N VAL A 227 3.91 6.21 7.84
CA VAL A 227 4.98 6.28 6.82
C VAL A 227 5.53 7.68 6.70
N TYR A 228 6.82 7.76 6.39
CA TYR A 228 7.57 9.01 6.24
C TYR A 228 8.37 9.04 4.93
N VAL A 229 7.89 8.32 3.91
CA VAL A 229 8.48 8.36 2.56
C VAL A 229 8.23 9.70 1.91
N GLY A 230 6.97 10.18 1.98
CA GLY A 230 6.57 11.52 1.64
C GLY A 230 6.16 12.32 2.89
N PRO A 231 6.08 13.66 2.81
CA PRO A 231 5.64 14.48 3.93
C PRO A 231 4.18 14.18 4.27
N PRO A 232 3.77 14.33 5.56
CA PRO A 232 2.36 14.34 5.93
C PRO A 232 1.59 15.38 5.13
N LEU A 233 0.35 15.10 4.75
CA LEU A 233 -0.47 16.02 3.94
C LEU A 233 -1.52 16.78 4.75
N ASP A 234 -1.40 16.76 6.09
CA ASP A 234 -2.12 17.66 6.95
C ASP A 234 -1.78 19.12 6.62
N LYS A 235 -2.73 20.02 6.78
CA LYS A 235 -2.56 21.47 6.54
C LYS A 235 -1.94 21.80 5.17
N LEU A 236 -2.22 20.98 4.15
CA LEU A 236 -1.66 21.22 2.82
C LEU A 236 -2.10 22.56 2.26
N ALA A 237 -3.33 22.99 2.51
CA ALA A 237 -3.85 24.27 2.07
C ALA A 237 -3.05 25.47 2.60
N GLN A 238 -2.41 25.36 3.75
CA GLN A 238 -1.62 26.43 4.39
C GLN A 238 -0.19 26.53 3.83
N ARG A 239 0.26 25.57 3.02
CA ARG A 239 1.60 25.58 2.45
C ARG A 239 1.69 26.56 1.28
N ARG A 240 2.78 27.30 1.19
CA ARG A 240 3.01 28.24 0.09
C ARG A 240 3.45 27.54 -1.20
N TYR A 241 4.16 26.42 -1.09
CA TYR A 241 4.75 25.71 -2.22
C TYR A 241 4.50 24.22 -2.16
N LEU A 242 4.35 23.62 -3.35
CA LEU A 242 4.33 22.19 -3.59
C LEU A 242 5.72 21.73 -4.03
N ALA A 243 6.26 20.68 -3.40
CA ALA A 243 7.57 20.11 -3.68
C ALA A 243 8.75 21.12 -3.70
N GLY A 244 8.55 22.32 -3.15
CA GLY A 244 9.52 23.42 -3.22
C GLY A 244 9.70 24.04 -4.61
N ARG A 245 8.79 23.78 -5.56
CA ARG A 245 8.89 24.21 -6.96
C ARG A 245 7.69 25.02 -7.45
N LEU A 246 6.48 24.57 -7.17
CA LEU A 246 5.24 25.20 -7.64
C LEU A 246 4.55 25.97 -6.53
N ALA A 247 3.94 27.09 -6.83
CA ALA A 247 3.00 27.74 -5.92
C ALA A 247 1.85 26.79 -5.60
N ASN A 248 1.38 26.75 -4.35
CA ASN A 248 0.29 25.89 -3.94
C ASN A 248 -1.04 26.43 -4.45
N THR A 249 -1.40 26.04 -5.65
CA THR A 249 -2.69 26.31 -6.28
C THR A 249 -3.34 25.00 -6.65
N ASP A 250 -4.66 24.98 -6.82
CA ASP A 250 -5.40 23.81 -7.25
C ASP A 250 -4.82 23.22 -8.55
N ALA A 251 -4.58 24.06 -9.56
CA ALA A 251 -4.02 23.60 -10.85
C ALA A 251 -2.61 22.99 -10.71
N HIS A 252 -1.74 23.59 -9.92
CA HIS A 252 -0.40 23.07 -9.69
C HIS A 252 -0.42 21.79 -8.84
N LEU A 253 -1.36 21.67 -7.90
CA LEU A 253 -1.52 20.43 -7.13
C LEU A 253 -1.98 19.29 -8.04
N GLN A 254 -2.93 19.52 -8.93
CA GLN A 254 -3.33 18.55 -9.94
C GLN A 254 -2.17 18.15 -10.86
N GLN A 255 -1.38 19.12 -11.33
CA GLN A 255 -0.17 18.86 -12.12
C GLN A 255 0.82 17.98 -11.36
N TRP A 256 1.09 18.32 -10.09
CA TRP A 256 2.00 17.58 -9.22
C TRP A 256 1.53 16.13 -8.98
N ILE A 257 0.24 15.92 -8.74
CA ILE A 257 -0.35 14.59 -8.54
C ILE A 257 -0.22 13.74 -9.82
N ARG A 258 -0.46 14.33 -10.99
CA ARG A 258 -0.46 13.59 -12.26
C ARG A 258 0.92 13.28 -12.80
N ASP A 259 1.85 14.21 -12.68
CA ASP A 259 3.20 14.05 -13.22
C ASP A 259 4.27 14.72 -12.35
N PRO A 260 4.58 14.11 -11.18
CA PRO A 260 5.55 14.68 -10.25
C PRO A 260 6.97 14.75 -10.84
N GLN A 261 7.32 13.83 -11.74
CA GLN A 261 8.65 13.77 -12.35
C GLN A 261 8.90 14.93 -13.32
N SER A 262 7.86 15.45 -13.99
CA SER A 262 7.99 16.63 -14.87
C SER A 262 8.27 17.91 -14.07
N VAL A 263 7.76 18.00 -12.84
CA VAL A 263 7.93 19.15 -11.96
C VAL A 263 9.27 19.09 -11.20
N LYS A 264 9.59 17.92 -10.66
CA LYS A 264 10.81 17.68 -9.90
C LYS A 264 11.41 16.34 -10.32
N PRO A 265 12.31 16.34 -11.29
CA PRO A 265 13.04 15.12 -11.68
C PRO A 265 13.67 14.43 -10.47
N GLN A 266 13.67 13.12 -10.44
CA GLN A 266 14.20 12.28 -9.35
C GLN A 266 13.47 12.43 -8.00
N THR A 267 12.24 12.98 -7.97
CA THR A 267 11.42 12.91 -6.75
C THR A 267 11.09 11.45 -6.43
N ALA A 268 10.99 11.13 -5.13
CA ALA A 268 10.54 9.81 -4.67
C ALA A 268 9.04 9.55 -4.98
N MET A 269 8.25 10.60 -5.24
CA MET A 269 6.85 10.48 -5.61
C MET A 269 6.72 9.87 -7.01
N PRO A 270 6.13 8.67 -7.15
CA PRO A 270 6.01 8.00 -8.44
C PRO A 270 4.91 8.62 -9.30
N LYS A 271 5.02 8.48 -10.62
CA LYS A 271 3.91 8.72 -11.55
C LYS A 271 2.98 7.51 -11.52
N LEU A 272 1.77 7.67 -10.98
CA LEU A 272 0.80 6.59 -10.75
C LEU A 272 -0.29 6.49 -11.83
N GLY A 273 -0.21 7.27 -12.90
CA GLY A 273 -1.21 7.25 -13.97
C GLY A 273 -2.55 7.89 -13.59
N VAL A 274 -2.56 8.81 -12.61
CA VAL A 274 -3.78 9.49 -12.15
C VAL A 274 -4.40 10.31 -13.28
N GLY A 275 -5.70 10.08 -13.55
CA GLY A 275 -6.48 10.81 -14.53
C GLY A 275 -6.75 12.28 -14.11
N ALA A 276 -7.22 13.10 -15.05
CA ALA A 276 -7.49 14.53 -14.78
C ALA A 276 -8.62 14.73 -13.77
N ASP A 277 -9.70 13.95 -13.87
CA ASP A 277 -10.85 14.04 -12.97
C ASP A 277 -10.50 13.59 -11.55
N ASP A 278 -9.78 12.48 -11.42
CA ASP A 278 -9.31 12.00 -10.11
C ASP A 278 -8.35 13.00 -9.47
N ALA A 279 -7.41 13.57 -10.24
CA ALA A 279 -6.47 14.56 -9.73
C ALA A 279 -7.18 15.82 -9.23
N ARG A 280 -8.23 16.28 -9.93
CA ARG A 280 -9.07 17.41 -9.49
C ARG A 280 -9.80 17.09 -8.19
N ASP A 281 -10.44 15.92 -8.10
CA ASP A 281 -11.16 15.50 -6.91
C ASP A 281 -10.19 15.26 -5.73
N MET A 282 -9.01 14.67 -5.96
CA MET A 282 -7.93 14.54 -4.95
C MET A 282 -7.45 15.92 -4.45
N ALA A 283 -7.23 16.87 -5.35
CA ALA A 283 -6.81 18.21 -4.99
C ALA A 283 -7.87 18.92 -4.11
N ALA A 284 -9.15 18.77 -4.45
CA ALA A 284 -10.26 19.31 -3.65
C ALA A 284 -10.25 18.76 -2.21
N TYR A 285 -10.03 17.44 -2.03
CA TYR A 285 -9.92 16.85 -0.70
C TYR A 285 -8.70 17.37 0.04
N LEU A 286 -7.53 17.36 -0.58
CA LEU A 286 -6.28 17.77 0.06
C LEU A 286 -6.27 19.25 0.45
N LEU A 287 -6.89 20.11 -0.35
CA LEU A 287 -7.02 21.55 -0.03
C LEU A 287 -8.11 21.83 1.02
N SER A 288 -8.97 20.86 1.34
CA SER A 288 -9.94 20.95 2.43
C SER A 288 -9.37 20.53 3.80
N LEU A 289 -8.13 20.05 3.86
CA LEU A 289 -7.47 19.64 5.10
C LEU A 289 -6.82 20.87 5.78
N ASP A 290 -7.37 21.26 6.93
CA ASP A 290 -6.89 22.36 7.79
C ASP A 290 -5.71 21.96 8.68
#